data_abdc92edb40b2040700bca11f8357b79
#
_entry.id   abdc92edb40b2040700bca11f8357b79
#
_cell.length_a   1.000
_cell.length_b   1.000
_cell.length_c   1.000
_cell.angle_alpha   90.00
_cell.angle_beta   90.00
_cell.angle_gamma   90.00
#
_symmetry.space_group_name_H-M   'P 1'
#
loop_
_entity.id
_entity.type
_entity.pdbx_description
1 polymer ?
#
loop_
_entity_poly.entity_id
_entity_poly.type
_entity_poly.pdbx_seq_one_letter_code
_entity_poly.pdbx_strand_id
1 'polypeptide(L)'
;MKVLFITDNFPPEFNAPATRTFEHCNEWIKLGAKVTILTCAPNFPQGKVYKGYKNKIFQFEKLQGIRVIRVWSYITANEKFLKRILDYLSFSLSSFIAGLFIKSDIIIATSPQFFTTISAFSLSVLKRKPWIFELRDLWPDSIMAVNAMKYGIVIKCLNYLELFLYKKATMVIPLTMAFKENLINRGIDENKIKVITNGSNLELFSPRLKNLKILDDLKLNGKFIIGYIGTHGMAHGLDFIVNTISKIDDTDMHFLFIGDGAKKREIEDLAKKMKIKNITFLDPICKDDVPGYLSIVDISLIPLKKSDIFKTVIPSKIFESSAMKKPMLLGVEGQAKDIIEDYNAGICFEPENESDLIEKLKLLKYNKNLYEDLQDGCTRLAADYNRIKLARQMYQYISNNISNEKKRITYTN
;
A
#
# COMPACT_ATOMS: atom_id res chain seq x y z
N MET A 1 17.44 10.03 18.14
CA MET A 1 17.82 9.60 16.78
C MET A 1 17.27 10.58 15.76
N LYS A 2 18.08 11.01 14.77
CA LYS A 2 17.66 11.86 13.66
C LYS A 2 17.48 11.00 12.41
N VAL A 3 16.26 10.89 11.92
CA VAL A 3 15.91 10.10 10.73
C VAL A 3 15.70 11.03 9.55
N LEU A 4 16.38 10.77 8.43
CA LEU A 4 16.06 11.33 7.12
C LEU A 4 15.31 10.27 6.32
N PHE A 5 14.05 10.51 5.99
CA PHE A 5 13.23 9.60 5.22
C PHE A 5 12.93 10.21 3.84
N ILE A 6 13.34 9.54 2.77
CA ILE A 6 13.16 9.98 1.38
C ILE A 6 12.03 9.19 0.76
N THR A 7 10.99 9.87 0.34
CA THR A 7 9.78 9.28 -0.26
C THR A 7 9.18 10.24 -1.28
N ASP A 8 8.69 9.71 -2.39
CA ASP A 8 7.99 10.50 -3.39
C ASP A 8 6.59 10.94 -2.90
N ASN A 9 5.91 10.03 -2.22
CA ASN A 9 4.54 10.23 -1.77
C ASN A 9 4.49 10.54 -0.27
N PHE A 10 3.84 11.65 0.07
CA PHE A 10 3.61 12.05 1.47
C PHE A 10 2.32 12.89 1.58
N PRO A 11 1.62 12.93 2.72
CA PRO A 11 0.43 13.77 2.86
C PRO A 11 0.63 15.20 2.34
N PRO A 12 -0.42 15.78 1.71
CA PRO A 12 -1.84 15.37 1.72
C PRO A 12 -2.25 14.30 0.70
N GLU A 13 -1.32 13.60 0.08
CA GLU A 13 -1.64 12.45 -0.77
C GLU A 13 -2.16 11.27 0.06
N PHE A 14 -3.24 10.62 -0.42
CA PHE A 14 -3.97 9.56 0.29
C PHE A 14 -3.69 8.16 -0.26
N ASN A 15 -2.51 7.91 -0.81
CA ASN A 15 -2.13 6.58 -1.24
C ASN A 15 -1.48 5.76 -0.10
N ALA A 16 -1.38 4.45 -0.28
CA ALA A 16 -0.80 3.55 0.71
C ALA A 16 0.65 3.90 1.10
N PRO A 17 1.55 4.32 0.18
CA PRO A 17 2.88 4.81 0.53
C PRO A 17 2.85 6.01 1.46
N ALA A 18 2.12 7.06 1.10
CA ALA A 18 2.05 8.28 1.90
C ALA A 18 1.52 8.03 3.31
N THR A 19 0.41 7.27 3.40
CA THR A 19 -0.22 6.94 4.69
C THR A 19 0.70 6.14 5.59
N ARG A 20 1.32 5.07 5.07
CA ARG A 20 2.24 4.24 5.86
C ARG A 20 3.42 5.05 6.37
N THR A 21 4.07 5.81 5.49
CA THR A 21 5.23 6.62 5.88
C THR A 21 4.86 7.63 6.95
N PHE A 22 3.72 8.32 6.79
CA PHE A 22 3.23 9.28 7.76
C PHE A 22 2.96 8.66 9.13
N GLU A 23 2.19 7.57 9.19
CA GLU A 23 1.80 6.93 10.44
C GLU A 23 3.01 6.31 11.16
N HIS A 24 3.97 5.70 10.43
CA HIS A 24 5.21 5.22 11.01
C HIS A 24 6.05 6.36 11.60
N CYS A 25 6.26 7.43 10.83
CA CYS A 25 7.05 8.57 11.28
C CYS A 25 6.41 9.31 12.46
N ASN A 26 5.08 9.41 12.48
CA ASN A 26 4.35 10.00 13.60
C ASN A 26 4.56 9.20 14.90
N GLU A 27 4.48 7.86 14.81
CA GLU A 27 4.76 7.00 15.97
C GLU A 27 6.23 7.08 16.42
N TRP A 28 7.18 7.17 15.48
CA TRP A 28 8.60 7.35 15.82
C TRP A 28 8.88 8.66 16.54
N ILE A 29 8.15 9.74 16.23
CA ILE A 29 8.27 11.00 16.97
C ILE A 29 7.80 10.83 18.42
N LYS A 30 6.69 10.10 18.65
CA LYS A 30 6.23 9.78 20.01
C LYS A 30 7.28 8.98 20.80
N LEU A 31 8.10 8.18 20.09
CA LEU A 31 9.24 7.44 20.65
C LEU A 31 10.53 8.26 20.76
N GLY A 32 10.47 9.58 20.53
CA GLY A 32 11.61 10.50 20.69
C GLY A 32 12.50 10.66 19.47
N ALA A 33 12.13 10.17 18.29
CA ALA A 33 12.87 10.44 17.07
C ALA A 33 12.65 11.88 16.57
N LYS A 34 13.68 12.45 15.92
CA LYS A 34 13.53 13.67 15.11
C LYS A 34 13.47 13.27 13.65
N VAL A 35 12.28 13.30 13.06
CA VAL A 35 12.07 12.86 11.70
C VAL A 35 12.05 14.03 10.74
N THR A 36 12.81 13.93 9.67
CA THR A 36 12.74 14.83 8.50
C THR A 36 12.35 14.00 7.28
N ILE A 37 11.22 14.34 6.69
CA ILE A 37 10.76 13.80 5.41
C ILE A 37 11.31 14.67 4.29
N LEU A 38 11.83 14.05 3.26
CA LEU A 38 12.24 14.68 2.01
C LEU A 38 11.37 14.10 0.90
N THR A 39 10.53 14.97 0.30
CA THR A 39 9.49 14.58 -0.67
C THR A 39 9.32 15.64 -1.74
N CYS A 40 8.43 15.43 -2.71
CA CYS A 40 8.08 16.42 -3.73
C CYS A 40 6.76 17.14 -3.40
N ALA A 41 6.32 18.05 -4.28
CA ALA A 41 4.99 18.64 -4.19
C ALA A 41 3.92 17.57 -4.44
N PRO A 42 2.81 17.52 -3.65
CA PRO A 42 1.78 16.49 -3.79
C PRO A 42 1.10 16.58 -5.15
N ASN A 43 1.00 15.47 -5.86
CA ASN A 43 0.55 15.42 -7.25
C ASN A 43 -0.16 14.13 -7.67
N PHE A 44 -0.08 13.06 -6.88
CA PHE A 44 -0.69 11.76 -7.19
C PHE A 44 -2.21 11.78 -6.96
N PRO A 45 -3.06 11.17 -7.81
CA PRO A 45 -2.70 10.31 -8.95
C PRO A 45 -2.59 11.05 -10.31
N GLN A 46 -3.02 12.30 -10.38
CA GLN A 46 -3.24 13.01 -11.62
C GLN A 46 -1.97 13.61 -12.23
N GLY A 47 -0.84 13.63 -11.51
CA GLY A 47 0.37 14.33 -11.94
C GLY A 47 0.18 15.84 -12.05
N LYS A 48 -0.68 16.40 -11.21
CA LYS A 48 -0.93 17.84 -11.08
C LYS A 48 -0.74 18.25 -9.65
N VAL A 49 0.01 19.32 -9.42
CA VAL A 49 0.23 19.85 -8.07
C VAL A 49 -1.11 20.21 -7.43
N TYR A 50 -1.33 19.76 -6.20
CA TYR A 50 -2.55 20.01 -5.45
C TYR A 50 -2.78 21.51 -5.21
N LYS A 51 -4.05 21.92 -5.14
CA LYS A 51 -4.44 23.29 -4.79
C LYS A 51 -3.82 23.69 -3.44
N GLY A 52 -3.20 24.86 -3.39
CA GLY A 52 -2.50 25.36 -2.21
C GLY A 52 -1.01 25.00 -2.14
N TYR A 53 -0.53 24.07 -2.97
CA TYR A 53 0.90 23.73 -3.10
C TYR A 53 1.52 24.35 -4.35
N LYS A 54 2.85 24.44 -4.35
CA LYS A 54 3.65 24.89 -5.50
C LYS A 54 4.85 23.98 -5.66
N ASN A 55 5.22 23.67 -6.88
CA ASN A 55 6.43 22.90 -7.19
C ASN A 55 7.66 23.84 -7.16
N LYS A 56 8.11 24.18 -5.95
CA LYS A 56 9.27 25.05 -5.70
C LYS A 56 10.55 24.21 -5.59
N ILE A 57 11.70 24.87 -5.83
CA ILE A 57 13.01 24.24 -5.61
C ILE A 57 13.12 23.71 -4.18
N PHE A 58 12.58 24.48 -3.21
CA PHE A 58 12.65 24.15 -1.80
C PHE A 58 11.44 24.75 -1.04
N GLN A 59 10.75 23.92 -0.26
CA GLN A 59 9.63 24.35 0.58
C GLN A 59 9.66 23.60 1.90
N PHE A 60 9.43 24.29 2.99
CA PHE A 60 9.34 23.71 4.34
C PHE A 60 7.93 23.74 4.86
N GLU A 61 7.55 22.68 5.54
CA GLU A 61 6.34 22.60 6.34
C GLU A 61 6.55 21.72 7.56
N LYS A 62 5.66 21.78 8.53
CA LYS A 62 5.65 20.91 9.71
C LYS A 62 4.28 20.28 9.84
N LEU A 63 4.24 18.95 9.88
CA LEU A 63 3.00 18.19 9.98
C LEU A 63 3.09 17.26 11.21
N GLN A 64 2.27 17.49 12.22
CA GLN A 64 2.23 16.71 13.47
C GLN A 64 3.61 16.41 14.09
N GLY A 65 4.50 17.42 14.09
CA GLY A 65 5.86 17.27 14.61
C GLY A 65 6.91 16.80 13.61
N ILE A 66 6.49 16.23 12.49
CA ILE A 66 7.36 15.84 11.38
C ILE A 66 7.82 17.09 10.62
N ARG A 67 9.13 17.24 10.42
CA ARG A 67 9.68 18.25 9.51
C ARG A 67 9.59 17.74 8.08
N VAL A 68 8.85 18.43 7.22
CA VAL A 68 8.69 18.06 5.80
C VAL A 68 9.43 19.07 4.94
N ILE A 69 10.25 18.57 4.05
CA ILE A 69 10.98 19.35 3.05
C ILE A 69 10.52 18.86 1.69
N ARG A 70 9.85 19.75 0.93
CA ARG A 70 9.47 19.46 -0.44
C ARG A 70 10.46 20.07 -1.40
N VAL A 71 10.95 19.27 -2.32
CA VAL A 71 11.88 19.67 -3.37
C VAL A 71 11.20 19.63 -4.74
N TRP A 72 11.77 20.34 -5.67
CA TRP A 72 11.30 20.34 -7.05
C TRP A 72 11.44 18.96 -7.69
N SER A 73 10.43 18.56 -8.47
CA SER A 73 10.52 17.42 -9.38
C SER A 73 9.82 17.76 -10.70
N TYR A 74 10.15 17.05 -11.77
CA TYR A 74 9.45 17.14 -13.04
C TYR A 74 8.13 16.38 -12.95
N ILE A 75 7.10 17.04 -12.39
CA ILE A 75 5.78 16.44 -12.17
C ILE A 75 5.07 16.17 -13.50
N THR A 76 4.59 14.96 -13.69
CA THR A 76 3.89 14.54 -14.91
C THR A 76 2.78 13.54 -14.60
N ALA A 77 1.73 13.53 -15.44
CA ALA A 77 0.70 12.51 -15.36
C ALA A 77 1.28 11.10 -15.67
N ASN A 78 0.70 10.08 -15.06
CA ASN A 78 1.14 8.67 -15.18
C ASN A 78 0.85 8.04 -16.56
N GLU A 79 0.97 8.80 -17.65
CA GLU A 79 0.54 8.37 -18.98
C GLU A 79 1.67 7.91 -19.91
N LYS A 80 2.91 8.40 -19.71
CA LYS A 80 4.07 8.10 -20.60
C LYS A 80 5.29 7.69 -19.82
N PHE A 81 5.82 6.51 -20.12
CA PHE A 81 6.96 5.89 -19.43
C PHE A 81 8.20 6.80 -19.32
N LEU A 82 8.63 7.41 -20.44
CA LEU A 82 9.82 8.29 -20.45
C LEU A 82 9.65 9.52 -19.55
N LYS A 83 8.47 10.13 -19.53
CA LYS A 83 8.19 11.27 -18.65
C LYS A 83 8.25 10.87 -17.18
N ARG A 84 7.78 9.66 -16.83
CA ARG A 84 7.88 9.12 -15.47
C ARG A 84 9.34 8.88 -15.04
N ILE A 85 10.19 8.41 -15.95
CA ILE A 85 11.62 8.28 -15.65
C ILE A 85 12.23 9.66 -15.36
N LEU A 86 11.91 10.68 -16.15
CA LEU A 86 12.39 12.04 -15.91
C LEU A 86 11.90 12.61 -14.57
N ASP A 87 10.63 12.36 -14.20
CA ASP A 87 10.09 12.70 -12.90
C ASP A 87 10.91 12.05 -11.78
N TYR A 88 11.10 10.75 -11.86
CA TYR A 88 11.85 9.98 -10.86
C TYR A 88 13.31 10.40 -10.74
N LEU A 89 13.99 10.64 -11.87
CA LEU A 89 15.39 11.09 -11.86
C LEU A 89 15.51 12.52 -11.34
N SER A 90 14.60 13.41 -11.70
CA SER A 90 14.60 14.80 -11.21
C SER A 90 14.38 14.88 -9.71
N PHE A 91 13.41 14.10 -9.17
CA PHE A 91 13.22 13.99 -7.74
C PHE A 91 14.43 13.38 -7.03
N SER A 92 15.02 12.31 -7.60
CA SER A 92 16.23 11.69 -7.07
C SER A 92 17.38 12.71 -6.95
N LEU A 93 17.63 13.49 -7.98
CA LEU A 93 18.66 14.52 -7.98
C LEU A 93 18.39 15.65 -6.97
N SER A 94 17.16 16.18 -6.97
CA SER A 94 16.76 17.27 -6.06
C SER A 94 16.80 16.81 -4.59
N SER A 95 16.36 15.59 -4.32
CA SER A 95 16.40 15.01 -2.98
C SER A 95 17.84 14.72 -2.53
N PHE A 96 18.72 14.30 -3.43
CA PHE A 96 20.14 14.16 -3.12
C PHE A 96 20.77 15.50 -2.72
N ILE A 97 20.60 16.56 -3.53
CA ILE A 97 21.16 17.88 -3.25
C ILE A 97 20.63 18.43 -1.92
N ALA A 98 19.32 18.40 -1.70
CA ALA A 98 18.72 18.86 -0.46
C ALA A 98 19.18 18.03 0.75
N GLY A 99 19.29 16.72 0.57
CA GLY A 99 19.74 15.78 1.59
C GLY A 99 21.15 16.05 2.11
N LEU A 100 22.03 16.64 1.31
CA LEU A 100 23.40 17.01 1.75
C LEU A 100 23.39 17.97 2.94
N PHE A 101 22.42 18.86 3.02
CA PHE A 101 22.30 19.89 4.06
C PHE A 101 21.51 19.45 5.30
N ILE A 102 20.92 18.24 5.29
CA ILE A 102 20.09 17.73 6.38
C ILE A 102 20.92 16.82 7.29
N LYS A 103 21.07 17.19 8.57
CA LYS A 103 21.76 16.34 9.56
C LYS A 103 20.89 15.12 9.89
N SER A 104 21.47 13.91 9.72
CA SER A 104 20.81 12.64 10.03
C SER A 104 21.76 11.65 10.68
N ASP A 105 21.21 10.76 11.49
CA ASP A 105 21.93 9.61 12.05
C ASP A 105 21.74 8.37 11.16
N ILE A 106 20.60 8.33 10.43
CA ILE A 106 20.22 7.28 9.50
C ILE A 106 19.41 7.84 8.34
N ILE A 107 19.50 7.21 7.18
CA ILE A 107 18.77 7.55 5.96
C ILE A 107 17.87 6.38 5.59
N ILE A 108 16.61 6.63 5.28
CA ILE A 108 15.65 5.62 4.82
C ILE A 108 15.13 6.07 3.46
N ALA A 109 15.05 5.17 2.50
CA ALA A 109 14.38 5.41 1.24
C ALA A 109 13.39 4.29 0.94
N THR A 110 12.22 4.66 0.42
CA THR A 110 11.14 3.72 0.11
C THR A 110 10.88 3.65 -1.40
N SER A 111 10.64 2.42 -1.90
CA SER A 111 10.01 2.21 -3.21
C SER A 111 8.47 2.40 -3.08
N PRO A 112 7.68 2.52 -4.18
CA PRO A 112 7.95 2.04 -5.53
C PRO A 112 8.78 2.97 -6.41
N GLN A 113 9.02 4.21 -6.02
CA GLN A 113 9.89 5.05 -6.80
C GLN A 113 11.36 4.65 -6.57
N PHE A 114 11.84 3.71 -7.37
CA PHE A 114 13.14 3.08 -7.22
C PHE A 114 14.32 4.07 -7.14
N PHE A 115 14.29 5.15 -7.92
CA PHE A 115 15.40 6.11 -7.98
C PHE A 115 15.61 6.91 -6.69
N THR A 116 14.62 6.95 -5.77
CA THR A 116 14.82 7.53 -4.42
C THR A 116 15.93 6.82 -3.66
N THR A 117 16.09 5.53 -3.90
CA THR A 117 17.09 4.69 -3.23
C THR A 117 18.52 5.02 -3.68
N ILE A 118 18.69 5.52 -4.91
CA ILE A 118 19.99 6.02 -5.41
C ILE A 118 20.40 7.25 -4.61
N SER A 119 19.47 8.19 -4.38
CA SER A 119 19.74 9.36 -3.52
C SER A 119 20.16 8.96 -2.12
N ALA A 120 19.43 8.01 -1.51
CA ALA A 120 19.72 7.53 -0.16
C ALA A 120 21.08 6.85 -0.10
N PHE A 121 21.41 5.99 -1.05
CA PHE A 121 22.73 5.36 -1.15
C PHE A 121 23.85 6.40 -1.30
N SER A 122 23.72 7.34 -2.23
CA SER A 122 24.71 8.39 -2.46
C SER A 122 24.93 9.26 -1.23
N LEU A 123 23.84 9.65 -0.54
CA LEU A 123 23.91 10.37 0.73
C LEU A 123 24.56 9.55 1.83
N SER A 124 24.27 8.26 1.90
CA SER A 124 24.86 7.32 2.86
C SER A 124 26.38 7.30 2.74
N VAL A 125 26.89 7.18 1.53
CA VAL A 125 28.32 7.16 1.23
C VAL A 125 28.97 8.48 1.64
N LEU A 126 28.44 9.61 1.16
CA LEU A 126 29.04 10.93 1.40
C LEU A 126 28.98 11.35 2.88
N LYS A 127 27.89 11.04 3.56
CA LYS A 127 27.70 11.39 4.98
C LYS A 127 28.26 10.33 5.93
N ARG A 128 28.69 9.19 5.42
CA ARG A 128 29.13 8.03 6.22
C ARG A 128 28.05 7.64 7.25
N LYS A 129 26.80 7.48 6.78
CA LYS A 129 25.65 7.11 7.62
C LYS A 129 25.02 5.83 7.10
N PRO A 130 24.50 4.96 8.00
CA PRO A 130 23.76 3.80 7.60
C PRO A 130 22.51 4.21 6.82
N TRP A 131 22.09 3.37 5.86
CA TRP A 131 20.86 3.58 5.14
C TRP A 131 20.04 2.31 5.05
N ILE A 132 18.73 2.48 5.01
CA ILE A 132 17.74 1.41 4.96
C ILE A 132 16.97 1.51 3.65
N PHE A 133 16.83 0.38 2.99
CA PHE A 133 15.97 0.22 1.84
C PHE A 133 14.60 -0.32 2.31
N GLU A 134 13.55 0.49 2.33
CA GLU A 134 12.18 0.01 2.52
C GLU A 134 11.63 -0.46 1.17
N LEU A 135 11.51 -1.78 1.01
CA LEU A 135 11.11 -2.43 -0.24
C LEU A 135 9.60 -2.68 -0.23
N ARG A 136 8.88 -1.94 -1.07
CA ARG A 136 7.42 -2.02 -1.17
C ARG A 136 6.93 -2.68 -2.44
N ASP A 137 7.78 -2.78 -3.44
CA ASP A 137 7.51 -3.35 -4.75
C ASP A 137 8.80 -3.89 -5.36
N LEU A 138 8.74 -5.07 -5.96
CA LEU A 138 9.88 -5.66 -6.69
C LEU A 138 9.99 -4.99 -8.05
N TRP A 139 10.70 -3.89 -8.10
CA TRP A 139 11.01 -3.16 -9.31
C TRP A 139 12.36 -3.65 -9.85
N PRO A 140 12.57 -3.93 -11.15
CA PRO A 140 11.70 -3.62 -12.28
C PRO A 140 10.69 -4.71 -12.65
N ASP A 141 10.62 -5.83 -11.92
CA ASP A 141 9.74 -6.96 -12.27
C ASP A 141 8.25 -6.53 -12.32
N SER A 142 7.82 -5.67 -11.41
CA SER A 142 6.45 -5.13 -11.40
C SER A 142 6.10 -4.32 -12.66
N ILE A 143 7.08 -3.66 -13.29
CA ILE A 143 6.87 -2.94 -14.56
C ILE A 143 6.67 -3.91 -15.72
N MET A 144 7.39 -5.02 -15.73
CA MET A 144 7.22 -6.07 -16.73
C MET A 144 5.85 -6.73 -16.61
N ALA A 145 5.37 -6.90 -15.39
CA ALA A 145 4.07 -7.48 -15.10
C ALA A 145 2.88 -6.75 -15.71
N VAL A 146 2.97 -5.43 -15.80
CA VAL A 146 1.93 -4.60 -16.43
C VAL A 146 2.21 -4.34 -17.92
N ASN A 147 3.12 -5.10 -18.54
CA ASN A 147 3.54 -4.95 -19.94
C ASN A 147 4.02 -3.53 -20.31
N ALA A 148 4.49 -2.76 -19.33
CA ALA A 148 4.98 -1.40 -19.58
C ALA A 148 6.38 -1.37 -20.23
N MET A 149 7.15 -2.47 -20.06
CA MET A 149 8.44 -2.67 -20.78
C MET A 149 8.62 -4.15 -21.14
N LYS A 150 9.29 -4.38 -22.28
CA LYS A 150 9.74 -5.71 -22.69
C LYS A 150 11.13 -6.01 -22.08
N TYR A 151 11.39 -7.27 -21.82
CA TYR A 151 12.70 -7.73 -21.34
C TYR A 151 13.79 -7.34 -22.34
N GLY A 152 14.82 -6.63 -21.84
CA GLY A 152 15.92 -6.12 -22.68
C GLY A 152 17.12 -5.68 -21.82
N ILE A 153 18.12 -5.09 -22.46
CA ILE A 153 19.36 -4.68 -21.79
C ILE A 153 19.09 -3.66 -20.66
N VAL A 154 18.10 -2.80 -20.84
CA VAL A 154 17.71 -1.80 -19.82
C VAL A 154 17.23 -2.49 -18.54
N ILE A 155 16.36 -3.49 -18.66
CA ILE A 155 15.86 -4.27 -17.51
C ILE A 155 17.01 -5.02 -16.83
N LYS A 156 17.95 -5.58 -17.58
CA LYS A 156 19.14 -6.23 -17.00
C LYS A 156 19.98 -5.25 -16.18
N CYS A 157 20.21 -4.04 -16.71
CA CYS A 157 20.95 -2.98 -16.01
C CYS A 157 20.22 -2.55 -14.72
N LEU A 158 18.90 -2.39 -14.78
CA LEU A 158 18.08 -2.02 -13.64
C LEU A 158 18.07 -3.11 -12.56
N ASN A 159 17.96 -4.38 -12.94
CA ASN A 159 18.07 -5.52 -12.02
C ASN A 159 19.45 -5.58 -11.34
N TYR A 160 20.52 -5.33 -12.09
CA TYR A 160 21.86 -5.26 -11.53
C TYR A 160 22.01 -4.12 -10.52
N LEU A 161 21.51 -2.94 -10.88
CA LEU A 161 21.52 -1.75 -10.00
C LEU A 161 20.69 -2.00 -8.73
N GLU A 162 19.51 -2.60 -8.86
CA GLU A 162 18.65 -2.97 -7.75
C GLU A 162 19.38 -3.92 -6.78
N LEU A 163 19.93 -5.01 -7.30
CA LEU A 163 20.67 -5.99 -6.51
C LEU A 163 21.90 -5.36 -5.83
N PHE A 164 22.59 -4.46 -6.53
CA PHE A 164 23.71 -3.70 -5.94
C PHE A 164 23.23 -2.84 -4.77
N LEU A 165 22.10 -2.13 -4.90
CA LEU A 165 21.56 -1.28 -3.84
C LEU A 165 21.10 -2.12 -2.63
N TYR A 166 20.46 -3.27 -2.82
CA TYR A 166 20.13 -4.19 -1.72
C TYR A 166 21.38 -4.67 -0.98
N LYS A 167 22.45 -5.06 -1.71
CA LYS A 167 23.72 -5.47 -1.11
C LYS A 167 24.40 -4.35 -0.32
N LYS A 168 24.27 -3.10 -0.77
CA LYS A 168 24.87 -1.92 -0.12
C LYS A 168 24.03 -1.34 1.00
N ALA A 169 22.74 -1.65 1.08
CA ALA A 169 21.90 -1.25 2.20
C ALA A 169 22.39 -1.90 3.50
N THR A 170 22.35 -1.15 4.59
CA THR A 170 22.63 -1.68 5.92
C THR A 170 21.53 -2.65 6.35
N MET A 171 20.29 -2.36 5.96
CA MET A 171 19.11 -3.20 6.18
C MET A 171 18.16 -3.04 5.00
N VAL A 172 17.46 -4.12 4.65
CA VAL A 172 16.34 -4.11 3.70
C VAL A 172 15.08 -4.49 4.46
N ILE A 173 14.04 -3.67 4.31
CA ILE A 173 12.74 -3.88 4.98
C ILE A 173 11.67 -4.15 3.91
N PRO A 174 11.45 -5.41 3.52
CA PRO A 174 10.38 -5.79 2.62
C PRO A 174 9.02 -5.82 3.34
N LEU A 175 7.94 -5.63 2.55
CA LEU A 175 6.55 -5.68 3.06
C LEU A 175 6.01 -7.09 3.23
N THR A 176 6.61 -8.10 2.62
CA THR A 176 6.05 -9.46 2.58
C THR A 176 7.13 -10.51 2.79
N MET A 177 6.73 -11.69 3.27
CA MET A 177 7.65 -12.83 3.36
C MET A 177 8.10 -13.29 1.98
N ALA A 178 7.22 -13.26 0.99
CA ALA A 178 7.56 -13.58 -0.39
C ALA A 178 8.68 -12.67 -0.95
N PHE A 179 8.67 -11.38 -0.60
CA PHE A 179 9.77 -10.47 -0.95
C PHE A 179 11.06 -10.83 -0.20
N LYS A 180 10.97 -11.23 1.07
CA LYS A 180 12.14 -11.72 1.83
C LYS A 180 12.75 -12.93 1.14
N GLU A 181 11.94 -13.92 0.77
CA GLU A 181 12.38 -15.13 0.07
C GLU A 181 13.03 -14.80 -1.28
N ASN A 182 12.41 -13.92 -2.06
CA ASN A 182 12.99 -13.44 -3.32
C ASN A 182 14.38 -12.82 -3.11
N LEU A 183 14.54 -11.97 -2.08
CA LEU A 183 15.82 -11.37 -1.74
C LEU A 183 16.88 -12.40 -1.35
N ILE A 184 16.52 -13.39 -0.52
CA ILE A 184 17.43 -14.48 -0.09
C ILE A 184 17.86 -15.30 -1.32
N ASN A 185 16.91 -15.69 -2.18
CA ASN A 185 17.18 -16.43 -3.41
C ASN A 185 18.10 -15.68 -4.37
N ARG A 186 18.09 -14.34 -4.33
CA ARG A 186 18.98 -13.46 -5.09
C ARG A 186 20.32 -13.15 -4.37
N GLY A 187 20.61 -13.84 -3.26
CA GLY A 187 21.87 -13.76 -2.54
C GLY A 187 22.03 -12.53 -1.63
N ILE A 188 20.94 -12.02 -1.10
CA ILE A 188 20.97 -11.00 -0.03
C ILE A 188 21.04 -11.72 1.33
N ASP A 189 21.96 -11.28 2.19
CA ASP A 189 22.12 -11.82 3.55
C ASP A 189 20.82 -11.68 4.35
N GLU A 190 20.29 -12.79 4.81
CA GLU A 190 19.05 -12.87 5.58
C GLU A 190 19.09 -12.00 6.85
N ASN A 191 20.23 -11.88 7.50
CA ASN A 191 20.40 -11.07 8.71
C ASN A 191 20.10 -9.59 8.47
N LYS A 192 20.27 -9.11 7.23
CA LYS A 192 19.97 -7.73 6.81
C LYS A 192 18.48 -7.52 6.49
N ILE A 193 17.70 -8.59 6.36
CA ILE A 193 16.30 -8.51 5.93
C ILE A 193 15.40 -8.56 7.17
N LYS A 194 14.54 -7.55 7.33
CA LYS A 194 13.55 -7.48 8.41
C LYS A 194 12.19 -7.16 7.82
N VAL A 195 11.30 -8.15 7.81
CA VAL A 195 9.95 -7.97 7.25
C VAL A 195 9.10 -7.08 8.17
N ILE A 196 8.55 -6.01 7.62
CA ILE A 196 7.55 -5.15 8.27
C ILE A 196 6.40 -4.97 7.30
N THR A 197 5.36 -5.74 7.48
CA THR A 197 4.17 -5.76 6.60
C THR A 197 3.38 -4.44 6.64
N ASN A 198 2.42 -4.30 5.75
CA ASN A 198 1.38 -3.31 5.91
C ASN A 198 0.44 -3.71 7.07
N GLY A 199 -0.33 -2.77 7.56
CA GLY A 199 -1.29 -2.98 8.62
C GLY A 199 -2.36 -1.90 8.60
N SER A 200 -3.26 -1.91 9.58
CA SER A 200 -4.31 -0.91 9.75
C SER A 200 -4.09 -0.08 11.01
N ASN A 201 -4.51 1.18 10.95
CA ASN A 201 -4.60 2.05 12.11
C ASN A 201 -5.91 1.75 12.85
N LEU A 202 -5.83 1.08 13.99
CA LEU A 202 -7.00 0.67 14.78
C LEU A 202 -7.69 1.84 15.50
N GLU A 203 -7.08 3.01 15.60
CA GLU A 203 -7.73 4.23 16.12
C GLU A 203 -8.74 4.77 15.07
N LEU A 204 -8.42 4.68 13.79
CA LEU A 204 -9.29 5.10 12.71
C LEU A 204 -10.27 3.99 12.29
N PHE A 205 -9.76 2.78 12.10
CA PHE A 205 -10.53 1.60 11.69
C PHE A 205 -10.81 0.75 12.92
N SER A 206 -12.02 0.87 13.45
CA SER A 206 -12.52 0.08 14.59
C SER A 206 -13.96 -0.32 14.34
N PRO A 207 -14.40 -1.49 14.85
CA PRO A 207 -15.77 -1.94 14.71
C PRO A 207 -16.75 -0.89 15.21
N ARG A 208 -17.80 -0.64 14.45
CA ARG A 208 -18.85 0.33 14.77
C ARG A 208 -20.19 -0.13 14.22
N LEU A 209 -21.27 0.43 14.76
CA LEU A 209 -22.62 0.19 14.24
C LEU A 209 -22.74 0.67 12.79
N LYS A 210 -23.62 0.05 12.02
CA LYS A 210 -23.93 0.47 10.64
C LYS A 210 -24.38 1.92 10.64
N ASN A 211 -23.82 2.73 9.76
CA ASN A 211 -24.21 4.13 9.61
C ASN A 211 -25.56 4.21 8.87
N LEU A 212 -26.62 4.43 9.65
CA LEU A 212 -27.99 4.46 9.13
C LEU A 212 -28.18 5.57 8.11
N LYS A 213 -27.54 6.73 8.29
CA LYS A 213 -27.62 7.83 7.33
C LYS A 213 -27.07 7.41 5.95
N ILE A 214 -25.94 6.74 5.91
CA ILE A 214 -25.39 6.25 4.63
C ILE A 214 -26.30 5.19 4.01
N LEU A 215 -26.88 4.29 4.82
CA LEU A 215 -27.84 3.30 4.35
C LEU A 215 -29.08 3.95 3.73
N ASP A 216 -29.64 4.99 4.40
CA ASP A 216 -30.80 5.73 3.93
C ASP A 216 -30.50 6.51 2.64
N ASP A 217 -29.40 7.25 2.62
CA ASP A 217 -28.95 8.06 1.48
C ASP A 217 -28.74 7.17 0.22
N LEU A 218 -28.23 5.95 0.41
CA LEU A 218 -28.01 4.98 -0.67
C LEU A 218 -29.22 4.05 -0.93
N LYS A 219 -30.27 4.11 -0.12
CA LYS A 219 -31.45 3.22 -0.17
C LYS A 219 -31.10 1.73 -0.06
N LEU A 220 -30.16 1.41 0.84
CA LEU A 220 -29.63 0.05 1.03
C LEU A 220 -30.09 -0.61 2.34
N ASN A 221 -31.13 -0.07 2.98
CA ASN A 221 -31.69 -0.67 4.18
C ASN A 221 -32.17 -2.12 3.93
N GLY A 222 -31.82 -3.03 4.83
CA GLY A 222 -32.18 -4.44 4.73
C GLY A 222 -31.41 -5.25 3.67
N LYS A 223 -30.45 -4.62 2.95
CA LYS A 223 -29.61 -5.34 1.99
C LYS A 223 -28.40 -5.98 2.64
N PHE A 224 -27.95 -7.10 2.09
CA PHE A 224 -26.65 -7.69 2.35
C PHE A 224 -25.64 -7.06 1.39
N ILE A 225 -24.72 -6.26 1.93
CA ILE A 225 -23.85 -5.36 1.16
C ILE A 225 -22.47 -5.95 0.98
N ILE A 226 -22.07 -6.17 -0.27
CA ILE A 226 -20.74 -6.58 -0.68
C ILE A 226 -19.99 -5.33 -1.14
N GLY A 227 -18.98 -4.90 -0.37
CA GLY A 227 -18.26 -3.65 -0.61
C GLY A 227 -16.90 -3.87 -1.29
N TYR A 228 -16.65 -3.12 -2.36
CA TYR A 228 -15.32 -2.93 -2.92
C TYR A 228 -14.93 -1.45 -2.77
N ILE A 229 -13.96 -1.15 -1.89
CA ILE A 229 -13.50 0.21 -1.63
C ILE A 229 -12.04 0.34 -2.05
N GLY A 230 -11.74 1.17 -3.07
CA GLY A 230 -10.38 1.44 -3.51
C GLY A 230 -10.20 1.65 -5.01
N THR A 231 -8.99 1.48 -5.52
CA THR A 231 -8.64 1.78 -6.91
C THR A 231 -9.37 0.86 -7.90
N HIS A 232 -10.05 1.45 -8.88
CA HIS A 232 -10.65 0.75 -10.02
C HIS A 232 -9.62 0.60 -11.15
N GLY A 233 -8.54 -0.14 -10.85
CA GLY A 233 -7.40 -0.31 -11.74
C GLY A 233 -7.43 -1.61 -12.54
N MET A 234 -6.53 -1.72 -13.52
CA MET A 234 -6.44 -2.88 -14.42
C MET A 234 -6.13 -4.20 -13.71
N ALA A 235 -5.43 -4.15 -12.58
CA ALA A 235 -5.03 -5.33 -11.82
C ALA A 235 -6.20 -5.97 -11.04
N HIS A 236 -7.30 -5.26 -10.84
CA HIS A 236 -8.36 -5.69 -9.91
C HIS A 236 -9.44 -6.57 -10.54
N GLY A 237 -9.44 -6.78 -11.86
CA GLY A 237 -10.40 -7.67 -12.53
C GLY A 237 -11.87 -7.31 -12.30
N LEU A 238 -12.19 -6.01 -12.13
CA LEU A 238 -13.55 -5.59 -11.79
C LEU A 238 -14.55 -5.80 -12.92
N ASP A 239 -14.10 -5.88 -14.15
CA ASP A 239 -14.88 -6.31 -15.32
C ASP A 239 -15.39 -7.75 -15.15
N PHE A 240 -14.55 -8.67 -14.70
CA PHE A 240 -14.95 -10.02 -14.34
C PHE A 240 -16.03 -10.00 -13.22
N ILE A 241 -15.80 -9.22 -12.16
CA ILE A 241 -16.74 -9.11 -11.03
C ILE A 241 -18.10 -8.60 -11.52
N VAL A 242 -18.14 -7.53 -12.33
CA VAL A 242 -19.39 -6.96 -12.87
C VAL A 242 -20.12 -7.99 -13.75
N ASN A 243 -19.40 -8.74 -14.59
CA ASN A 243 -19.98 -9.82 -15.39
C ASN A 243 -20.60 -10.91 -14.49
N THR A 244 -19.93 -11.29 -13.40
CA THR A 244 -20.45 -12.28 -12.45
C THR A 244 -21.71 -11.78 -11.72
N ILE A 245 -21.72 -10.51 -11.28
CA ILE A 245 -22.86 -9.89 -10.60
C ILE A 245 -24.12 -9.96 -11.46
N SER A 246 -24.01 -9.81 -12.78
CA SER A 246 -25.17 -9.89 -13.71
C SER A 246 -25.89 -11.24 -13.71
N LYS A 247 -25.24 -12.29 -13.19
CA LYS A 247 -25.77 -13.65 -13.11
C LYS A 247 -26.29 -14.01 -11.70
N ILE A 248 -26.16 -13.08 -10.75
CA ILE A 248 -26.65 -13.26 -9.38
C ILE A 248 -28.11 -12.81 -9.31
N ASP A 249 -29.01 -13.78 -9.27
CA ASP A 249 -30.44 -13.55 -9.07
C ASP A 249 -30.80 -13.57 -7.57
N ASP A 250 -30.25 -12.61 -6.84
CA ASP A 250 -30.53 -12.42 -5.41
C ASP A 250 -30.72 -10.93 -5.13
N THR A 251 -31.98 -10.53 -5.04
CA THR A 251 -32.38 -9.13 -4.88
C THR A 251 -31.98 -8.52 -3.55
N ASP A 252 -31.65 -9.35 -2.55
CA ASP A 252 -31.20 -8.88 -1.23
C ASP A 252 -29.69 -8.63 -1.18
N MET A 253 -28.92 -9.15 -2.14
CA MET A 253 -27.52 -8.81 -2.29
C MET A 253 -27.36 -7.49 -3.03
N HIS A 254 -26.50 -6.61 -2.52
CA HIS A 254 -26.15 -5.36 -3.18
C HIS A 254 -24.64 -5.13 -3.21
N PHE A 255 -24.13 -4.73 -4.36
CA PHE A 255 -22.69 -4.49 -4.56
C PHE A 255 -22.39 -3.00 -4.55
N LEU A 256 -21.52 -2.58 -3.63
CA LEU A 256 -21.14 -1.18 -3.45
C LEU A 256 -19.68 -0.99 -3.85
N PHE A 257 -19.45 -0.26 -4.95
CA PHE A 257 -18.13 0.06 -5.46
C PHE A 257 -17.81 1.52 -5.18
N ILE A 258 -16.72 1.78 -4.41
CA ILE A 258 -16.30 3.13 -4.04
C ILE A 258 -14.86 3.34 -4.48
N GLY A 259 -14.62 4.35 -5.30
CA GLY A 259 -13.27 4.68 -5.72
C GLY A 259 -13.15 5.23 -7.14
N ASP A 260 -11.91 5.29 -7.63
CA ASP A 260 -11.58 5.76 -8.96
C ASP A 260 -10.41 4.96 -9.56
N GLY A 261 -10.21 5.07 -10.86
CA GLY A 261 -9.12 4.45 -11.57
C GLY A 261 -9.39 4.27 -13.06
N ALA A 262 -8.38 3.79 -13.77
CA ALA A 262 -8.39 3.70 -15.24
C ALA A 262 -9.56 2.86 -15.80
N LYS A 263 -10.13 1.96 -15.00
CA LYS A 263 -11.23 1.07 -15.41
C LYS A 263 -12.61 1.52 -14.94
N LYS A 264 -12.72 2.62 -14.17
CA LYS A 264 -14.02 3.02 -13.58
C LYS A 264 -15.12 3.19 -14.61
N ARG A 265 -14.89 4.01 -15.64
CA ARG A 265 -15.89 4.26 -16.69
C ARG A 265 -16.29 2.98 -17.42
N GLU A 266 -15.31 2.15 -17.76
CA GLU A 266 -15.55 0.89 -18.48
C GLU A 266 -16.47 -0.06 -17.67
N ILE A 267 -16.25 -0.21 -16.37
CA ILE A 267 -17.07 -1.08 -15.52
C ILE A 267 -18.47 -0.49 -15.25
N GLU A 268 -18.61 0.84 -15.13
CA GLU A 268 -19.91 1.52 -15.03
C GLU A 268 -20.73 1.35 -16.31
N ASP A 269 -20.11 1.51 -17.48
CA ASP A 269 -20.78 1.32 -18.78
C ASP A 269 -21.14 -0.15 -19.00
N LEU A 270 -20.29 -1.09 -18.57
CA LEU A 270 -20.59 -2.51 -18.59
C LEU A 270 -21.82 -2.83 -17.74
N ALA A 271 -21.88 -2.35 -16.50
CA ALA A 271 -23.02 -2.55 -15.60
C ALA A 271 -24.32 -1.99 -16.18
N LYS A 272 -24.27 -0.78 -16.78
CA LYS A 272 -25.42 -0.16 -17.47
C LYS A 272 -25.88 -1.00 -18.67
N LYS A 273 -24.94 -1.45 -19.52
CA LYS A 273 -25.21 -2.29 -20.69
C LYS A 273 -25.91 -3.60 -20.30
N MET A 274 -25.46 -4.21 -19.19
CA MET A 274 -26.04 -5.44 -18.65
C MET A 274 -27.29 -5.21 -17.82
N LYS A 275 -27.72 -3.96 -17.61
CA LYS A 275 -28.91 -3.56 -16.83
C LYS A 275 -28.88 -4.10 -15.39
N ILE A 276 -27.69 -4.14 -14.76
CA ILE A 276 -27.55 -4.62 -13.38
C ILE A 276 -28.20 -3.62 -12.43
N LYS A 277 -29.13 -4.08 -11.59
CA LYS A 277 -29.89 -3.22 -10.66
C LYS A 277 -29.33 -3.19 -9.25
N ASN A 278 -28.61 -4.22 -8.85
CA ASN A 278 -28.09 -4.42 -7.50
C ASN A 278 -26.61 -4.00 -7.37
N ILE A 279 -26.21 -2.95 -8.08
CA ILE A 279 -24.87 -2.37 -8.04
C ILE A 279 -24.93 -0.85 -7.90
N THR A 280 -24.08 -0.29 -7.05
CA THR A 280 -23.90 1.17 -6.90
C THR A 280 -22.45 1.52 -7.02
N PHE A 281 -22.15 2.56 -7.81
CA PHE A 281 -20.81 3.13 -7.94
C PHE A 281 -20.78 4.51 -7.28
N LEU A 282 -19.79 4.75 -6.44
CA LEU A 282 -19.53 6.04 -5.81
C LEU A 282 -18.14 6.55 -6.21
N ASP A 283 -17.99 7.86 -6.16
CA ASP A 283 -16.71 8.53 -6.34
C ASP A 283 -15.76 8.26 -5.15
N PRO A 284 -14.47 8.56 -5.30
CA PRO A 284 -13.52 8.45 -4.20
C PRO A 284 -13.96 9.28 -3.00
N ILE A 285 -13.83 8.71 -1.83
CA ILE A 285 -14.13 9.36 -0.55
C ILE A 285 -12.83 9.65 0.22
N CYS A 286 -12.87 10.59 1.14
CA CYS A 286 -11.76 10.85 2.06
C CYS A 286 -11.48 9.62 2.90
N LYS A 287 -10.20 9.41 3.27
CA LYS A 287 -9.80 8.26 4.07
C LYS A 287 -10.52 8.18 5.42
N ASP A 288 -10.78 9.33 6.03
CA ASP A 288 -11.47 9.42 7.32
C ASP A 288 -12.95 9.01 7.23
N ASP A 289 -13.55 9.04 6.03
CA ASP A 289 -14.92 8.60 5.79
C ASP A 289 -15.03 7.10 5.50
N VAL A 290 -13.92 6.45 5.06
CA VAL A 290 -13.90 5.03 4.70
C VAL A 290 -14.47 4.14 5.81
N PRO A 291 -14.17 4.33 7.11
CA PRO A 291 -14.75 3.52 8.17
C PRO A 291 -16.28 3.63 8.26
N GLY A 292 -16.85 4.80 7.91
CA GLY A 292 -18.29 5.00 7.83
C GLY A 292 -18.94 4.12 6.75
N TYR A 293 -18.35 4.08 5.57
CA TYR A 293 -18.82 3.20 4.48
C TYR A 293 -18.53 1.72 4.75
N LEU A 294 -17.37 1.39 5.31
CA LEU A 294 -17.09 0.01 5.74
C LEU A 294 -18.07 -0.47 6.83
N SER A 295 -18.62 0.43 7.66
CA SER A 295 -19.57 0.03 8.68
C SER A 295 -20.82 -0.61 8.10
N ILE A 296 -21.32 -0.14 6.94
CA ILE A 296 -22.52 -0.66 6.29
C ILE A 296 -22.26 -1.90 5.43
N VAL A 297 -21.01 -2.18 5.08
CA VAL A 297 -20.60 -3.38 4.33
C VAL A 297 -20.71 -4.61 5.21
N ASP A 298 -21.24 -5.70 4.68
CA ASP A 298 -21.27 -7.00 5.33
C ASP A 298 -20.04 -7.82 4.95
N ILE A 299 -19.63 -7.83 3.67
CA ILE A 299 -18.45 -8.53 3.15
C ILE A 299 -17.57 -7.57 2.39
N SER A 300 -16.26 -7.57 2.67
CA SER A 300 -15.27 -6.88 1.85
C SER A 300 -14.81 -7.75 0.68
N LEU A 301 -15.05 -7.29 -0.53
CA LEU A 301 -14.60 -7.95 -1.76
C LEU A 301 -13.20 -7.46 -2.14
N ILE A 302 -12.26 -8.40 -2.30
CA ILE A 302 -10.85 -8.08 -2.58
C ILE A 302 -10.36 -8.95 -3.75
N PRO A 303 -10.66 -8.59 -5.00
CA PRO A 303 -10.23 -9.34 -6.16
C PRO A 303 -8.93 -8.78 -6.76
N LEU A 304 -8.11 -9.66 -7.34
CA LEU A 304 -7.08 -9.36 -8.32
C LEU A 304 -7.22 -10.32 -9.52
N LYS A 305 -6.68 -9.93 -10.65
CA LYS A 305 -6.58 -10.81 -11.82
C LYS A 305 -5.68 -12.01 -11.51
N LYS A 306 -5.93 -13.14 -12.17
CA LYS A 306 -5.09 -14.32 -12.06
C LYS A 306 -3.72 -14.04 -12.66
N SER A 307 -2.68 -13.97 -11.81
CA SER A 307 -1.30 -13.72 -12.23
C SER A 307 -0.31 -14.09 -11.13
N ASP A 308 0.80 -14.72 -11.49
CA ASP A 308 1.84 -15.15 -10.54
C ASP A 308 2.46 -13.96 -9.78
N ILE A 309 2.49 -12.78 -10.38
CA ILE A 309 3.00 -11.56 -9.72
C ILE A 309 2.14 -11.16 -8.53
N PHE A 310 0.83 -11.35 -8.64
CA PHE A 310 -0.06 -10.99 -7.55
C PHE A 310 -0.02 -11.97 -6.36
N LYS A 311 0.61 -13.13 -6.52
CA LYS A 311 0.82 -14.09 -5.42
C LYS A 311 1.75 -13.55 -4.32
N THR A 312 2.59 -12.57 -4.65
CA THR A 312 3.53 -11.95 -3.69
C THR A 312 3.00 -10.67 -3.05
N VAL A 313 1.82 -10.19 -3.48
CA VAL A 313 1.23 -8.92 -3.05
C VAL A 313 0.17 -9.15 -1.98
N ILE A 314 0.20 -8.34 -0.93
CA ILE A 314 -0.85 -8.32 0.10
C ILE A 314 -1.63 -7.01 -0.05
N PRO A 315 -2.88 -7.05 -0.53
CA PRO A 315 -3.73 -5.87 -0.63
C PRO A 315 -3.98 -5.22 0.75
N SER A 316 -3.76 -3.92 0.89
CA SER A 316 -3.92 -3.20 2.17
C SER A 316 -5.35 -3.23 2.72
N LYS A 317 -6.34 -3.45 1.85
CA LYS A 317 -7.76 -3.61 2.21
C LYS A 317 -8.00 -4.75 3.20
N ILE A 318 -7.18 -5.80 3.17
CA ILE A 318 -7.24 -6.92 4.12
C ILE A 318 -7.17 -6.41 5.55
N PHE A 319 -6.24 -5.52 5.84
CA PHE A 319 -6.02 -5.01 7.18
C PHE A 319 -7.10 -4.03 7.64
N GLU A 320 -7.58 -3.17 6.74
CA GLU A 320 -8.66 -2.21 7.02
C GLU A 320 -10.00 -2.94 7.24
N SER A 321 -10.31 -3.94 6.41
CA SER A 321 -11.50 -4.78 6.56
C SER A 321 -11.48 -5.58 7.85
N SER A 322 -10.34 -6.20 8.18
CA SER A 322 -10.17 -6.94 9.44
C SER A 322 -10.35 -6.06 10.65
N ALA A 323 -9.78 -4.84 10.64
CA ALA A 323 -9.92 -3.88 11.73
C ALA A 323 -11.38 -3.45 11.97
N MET A 324 -12.21 -3.49 10.92
CA MET A 324 -13.65 -3.22 10.97
C MET A 324 -14.51 -4.48 11.21
N LYS A 325 -13.89 -5.64 11.49
CA LYS A 325 -14.55 -6.95 11.64
C LYS A 325 -15.42 -7.32 10.42
N LYS A 326 -14.95 -6.99 9.21
CA LYS A 326 -15.64 -7.33 7.96
C LYS A 326 -15.02 -8.55 7.33
N PRO A 327 -15.70 -9.72 7.33
CA PRO A 327 -15.24 -10.91 6.65
C PRO A 327 -14.90 -10.60 5.20
N MET A 328 -13.85 -11.22 4.69
CA MET A 328 -13.36 -10.94 3.34
C MET A 328 -13.74 -12.05 2.37
N LEU A 329 -14.10 -11.65 1.16
CA LEU A 329 -14.16 -12.54 0.00
C LEU A 329 -12.97 -12.20 -0.89
N LEU A 330 -11.94 -13.03 -0.81
CA LEU A 330 -10.63 -12.78 -1.40
C LEU A 330 -10.46 -13.57 -2.70
N GLY A 331 -10.27 -12.88 -3.81
CA GLY A 331 -9.88 -13.45 -5.11
C GLY A 331 -8.41 -13.15 -5.41
N VAL A 332 -7.50 -13.63 -4.55
CA VAL A 332 -6.05 -13.47 -4.68
C VAL A 332 -5.38 -14.75 -4.19
N GLU A 333 -4.44 -15.27 -4.96
CA GLU A 333 -3.63 -16.43 -4.57
C GLU A 333 -2.38 -16.04 -3.79
N GLY A 334 -1.64 -17.03 -3.27
CA GLY A 334 -0.37 -16.84 -2.58
C GLY A 334 -0.50 -16.23 -1.21
N GLN A 335 0.46 -15.42 -0.78
CA GLN A 335 0.58 -14.97 0.60
C GLN A 335 -0.66 -14.24 1.16
N ALA A 336 -1.43 -13.55 0.32
CA ALA A 336 -2.67 -12.92 0.75
C ALA A 336 -3.72 -13.97 1.13
N LYS A 337 -3.81 -15.07 0.35
CA LYS A 337 -4.68 -16.21 0.64
C LYS A 337 -4.26 -16.88 1.94
N ASP A 338 -2.96 -17.19 2.09
CA ASP A 338 -2.43 -17.83 3.29
C ASP A 338 -2.78 -17.05 4.55
N ILE A 339 -2.62 -15.73 4.54
CA ILE A 339 -3.01 -14.86 5.67
C ILE A 339 -4.50 -14.98 6.00
N ILE A 340 -5.38 -14.94 5.00
CA ILE A 340 -6.82 -15.01 5.24
C ILE A 340 -7.22 -16.37 5.80
N GLU A 341 -6.64 -17.45 5.30
CA GLU A 341 -6.90 -18.82 5.76
C GLU A 341 -6.32 -19.07 7.17
N ASP A 342 -5.07 -18.68 7.43
CA ASP A 342 -4.41 -18.85 8.74
C ASP A 342 -5.17 -18.16 9.88
N TYR A 343 -5.71 -16.96 9.61
CA TYR A 343 -6.50 -16.23 10.61
C TYR A 343 -7.99 -16.58 10.60
N ASN A 344 -8.46 -17.36 9.63
CA ASN A 344 -9.89 -17.58 9.38
C ASN A 344 -10.64 -16.23 9.32
N ALA A 345 -10.16 -15.28 8.50
CA ALA A 345 -10.67 -13.92 8.45
C ALA A 345 -11.53 -13.64 7.19
N GLY A 346 -11.80 -14.67 6.41
CA GLY A 346 -12.57 -14.59 5.17
C GLY A 346 -12.55 -15.91 4.41
N ILE A 347 -13.14 -15.90 3.24
CA ILE A 347 -13.15 -17.03 2.31
C ILE A 347 -12.42 -16.63 1.04
N CYS A 348 -11.63 -17.54 0.51
CA CYS A 348 -10.94 -17.35 -0.76
C CYS A 348 -11.74 -18.00 -1.90
N PHE A 349 -11.82 -17.32 -3.04
CA PHE A 349 -12.30 -17.88 -4.30
C PHE A 349 -11.19 -17.86 -5.33
N GLU A 350 -11.23 -18.78 -6.28
CA GLU A 350 -10.27 -18.82 -7.37
C GLU A 350 -10.43 -17.57 -8.25
N PRO A 351 -9.36 -16.75 -8.45
CA PRO A 351 -9.44 -15.59 -9.32
C PRO A 351 -9.97 -15.93 -10.71
N GLU A 352 -10.90 -15.11 -11.22
CA GLU A 352 -11.54 -15.27 -12.52
C GLU A 352 -12.41 -16.55 -12.66
N ASN A 353 -12.77 -17.20 -11.52
CA ASN A 353 -13.73 -18.30 -11.49
C ASN A 353 -15.09 -17.81 -10.98
N GLU A 354 -16.04 -17.70 -11.91
CA GLU A 354 -17.38 -17.16 -11.65
C GLU A 354 -18.22 -18.05 -10.73
N SER A 355 -18.21 -19.37 -10.99
CA SER A 355 -19.02 -20.32 -10.21
C SER A 355 -18.56 -20.37 -8.75
N ASP A 356 -17.24 -20.35 -8.53
CA ASP A 356 -16.65 -20.34 -7.20
C ASP A 356 -16.98 -19.03 -6.45
N LEU A 357 -16.87 -17.86 -7.12
CA LEU A 357 -17.26 -16.57 -6.55
C LEU A 357 -18.73 -16.58 -6.09
N ILE A 358 -19.66 -17.06 -6.92
CA ILE A 358 -21.08 -17.11 -6.58
C ILE A 358 -21.35 -18.07 -5.42
N GLU A 359 -20.73 -19.24 -5.43
CA GLU A 359 -20.84 -20.23 -4.34
C GLU A 359 -20.39 -19.64 -2.99
N LYS A 360 -19.21 -19.01 -2.98
CA LYS A 360 -18.64 -18.43 -1.75
C LYS A 360 -19.43 -17.22 -1.25
N LEU A 361 -20.00 -16.41 -2.15
CA LEU A 361 -20.93 -15.33 -1.78
C LEU A 361 -22.18 -15.86 -1.06
N LYS A 362 -22.81 -16.91 -1.61
CA LYS A 362 -23.99 -17.55 -1.01
C LYS A 362 -23.63 -18.14 0.36
N LEU A 363 -22.49 -18.83 0.46
CA LEU A 363 -22.02 -19.41 1.72
C LEU A 363 -21.89 -18.34 2.80
N LEU A 364 -21.26 -17.19 2.50
CA LEU A 364 -21.08 -16.08 3.45
C LEU A 364 -22.40 -15.42 3.84
N LYS A 365 -23.38 -15.34 2.93
CA LYS A 365 -24.67 -14.73 3.23
C LYS A 365 -25.55 -15.61 4.10
N TYR A 366 -25.58 -16.92 3.84
CA TYR A 366 -26.56 -17.83 4.45
C TYR A 366 -26.04 -18.65 5.63
N ASN A 367 -24.72 -18.70 5.85
CA ASN A 367 -24.13 -19.41 6.98
C ASN A 367 -23.70 -18.42 8.09
N LYS A 368 -24.62 -18.16 9.02
CA LYS A 368 -24.41 -17.19 10.09
C LYS A 368 -23.28 -17.59 11.03
N ASN A 369 -23.16 -18.87 11.40
CA ASN A 369 -22.10 -19.34 12.29
C ASN A 369 -20.71 -19.12 11.68
N LEU A 370 -20.56 -19.50 10.41
CA LEU A 370 -19.32 -19.24 9.68
C LEU A 370 -19.00 -17.74 9.61
N TYR A 371 -20.00 -16.90 9.36
CA TYR A 371 -19.82 -15.45 9.30
C TYR A 371 -19.29 -14.88 10.64
N GLU A 372 -19.83 -15.34 11.78
CA GLU A 372 -19.40 -14.93 13.12
C GLU A 372 -17.96 -15.42 13.41
N ASP A 373 -17.62 -16.67 13.06
CA ASP A 373 -16.26 -17.22 13.19
C ASP A 373 -15.22 -16.40 12.39
N LEU A 374 -15.59 -15.99 11.17
CA LEU A 374 -14.75 -15.15 10.33
C LEU A 374 -14.56 -13.74 10.89
N GLN A 375 -15.56 -13.18 11.57
CA GLN A 375 -15.43 -11.90 12.28
C GLN A 375 -14.43 -11.97 13.42
N ASP A 376 -14.39 -13.09 14.14
CA ASP A 376 -13.39 -13.32 15.18
C ASP A 376 -11.99 -13.50 14.61
N GLY A 377 -11.88 -14.15 13.45
CA GLY A 377 -10.66 -14.20 12.65
C GLY A 377 -10.15 -12.82 12.26
N CYS A 378 -11.05 -11.95 11.78
CA CYS A 378 -10.73 -10.55 11.47
C CYS A 378 -10.15 -9.83 12.70
N THR A 379 -10.70 -10.08 13.90
CA THR A 379 -10.19 -9.44 15.13
C THR A 379 -8.76 -9.85 15.45
N ARG A 380 -8.46 -11.16 15.34
CA ARG A 380 -7.09 -11.67 15.56
C ARG A 380 -6.11 -11.09 14.54
N LEU A 381 -6.48 -11.08 13.26
CA LEU A 381 -5.66 -10.52 12.20
C LEU A 381 -5.39 -9.02 12.42
N ALA A 382 -6.41 -8.23 12.76
CA ALA A 382 -6.26 -6.81 13.04
C ALA A 382 -5.31 -6.52 14.21
N ALA A 383 -5.34 -7.33 15.27
CA ALA A 383 -4.48 -7.17 16.44
C ALA A 383 -2.99 -7.38 16.08
N ASP A 384 -2.69 -8.36 15.22
CA ASP A 384 -1.32 -8.67 14.83
C ASP A 384 -0.77 -7.70 13.76
N TYR A 385 -1.65 -7.24 12.85
CA TYR A 385 -1.30 -6.27 11.82
C TYR A 385 -1.66 -4.81 12.21
N ASN A 386 -1.60 -4.51 13.51
CA ASN A 386 -1.74 -3.13 13.99
C ASN A 386 -0.56 -2.28 13.56
N ARG A 387 -0.83 -1.20 12.80
CA ARG A 387 0.20 -0.35 12.21
C ARG A 387 1.09 0.34 13.25
N ILE A 388 0.55 0.70 14.40
CA ILE A 388 1.34 1.28 15.51
C ILE A 388 2.35 0.26 16.03
N LYS A 389 1.92 -1.01 16.23
CA LYS A 389 2.80 -2.12 16.64
C LYS A 389 3.92 -2.34 15.62
N LEU A 390 3.58 -2.36 14.33
CA LEU A 390 4.54 -2.51 13.23
C LEU A 390 5.51 -1.33 13.12
N ALA A 391 5.02 -0.10 13.32
CA ALA A 391 5.87 1.10 13.35
C ALA A 391 6.89 1.06 14.50
N ARG A 392 6.47 0.62 15.70
CA ARG A 392 7.35 0.44 16.86
C ARG A 392 8.39 -0.65 16.61
N GLN A 393 7.99 -1.77 16.02
CA GLN A 393 8.89 -2.85 15.66
C GLN A 393 9.96 -2.38 14.64
N MET A 394 9.54 -1.64 13.60
CA MET A 394 10.47 -1.05 12.66
C MET A 394 11.44 -0.08 13.34
N TYR A 395 10.96 0.76 14.26
CA TYR A 395 11.80 1.68 15.02
C TYR A 395 12.84 0.94 15.88
N GLN A 396 12.47 -0.17 16.51
CA GLN A 396 13.40 -1.00 17.27
C GLN A 396 14.50 -1.58 16.39
N TYR A 397 14.17 -2.12 15.20
CA TYR A 397 15.18 -2.60 14.25
C TYR A 397 16.15 -1.50 13.84
N ILE A 398 15.64 -0.30 13.53
CA ILE A 398 16.43 0.86 13.17
C ILE A 398 17.37 1.27 14.31
N SER A 399 16.85 1.35 15.54
CA SER A 399 17.61 1.79 16.71
C SER A 399 18.71 0.81 17.08
N ASN A 400 18.43 -0.49 17.04
CA ASN A 400 19.40 -1.55 17.31
C ASN A 400 20.55 -1.54 16.29
N ASN A 401 20.21 -1.30 15.02
CA ASN A 401 21.23 -1.22 13.97
C ASN A 401 22.22 -0.07 14.20
N ILE A 402 21.71 1.12 14.51
CA ILE A 402 22.57 2.29 14.83
C ILE A 402 23.46 2.03 16.06
N SER A 403 22.91 1.37 17.08
CA SER A 403 23.65 1.06 18.30
C SER A 403 24.80 0.09 18.04
N ASN A 404 24.58 -0.91 17.20
CA ASN A 404 25.60 -1.88 16.80
C ASN A 404 26.71 -1.25 15.93
N GLU A 405 26.37 -0.34 15.02
CA GLU A 405 27.37 0.39 14.24
C GLU A 405 28.23 1.29 15.10
N LYS A 406 27.66 2.01 16.07
CA LYS A 406 28.44 2.82 17.01
C LYS A 406 29.42 1.98 17.81
N LYS A 407 29.02 0.81 18.30
CA LYS A 407 29.92 -0.12 18.99
C LYS A 407 31.06 -0.60 18.10
N ARG A 408 30.78 -0.97 16.84
CA ARG A 408 31.83 -1.39 15.88
C ARG A 408 32.90 -0.31 15.67
N ILE A 409 32.49 0.96 15.52
CA ILE A 409 33.43 2.08 15.35
C ILE A 409 34.25 2.31 16.59
N THR A 410 33.70 2.09 17.79
CA THR A 410 34.44 2.28 19.07
C THR A 410 35.48 1.17 19.32
N TYR A 411 35.29 -0.03 18.76
CA TYR A 411 36.26 -1.15 18.90
C TYR A 411 37.33 -1.18 17.80
N THR A 412 37.21 -0.36 16.75
CA THR A 412 38.17 -0.28 15.64
C THR A 412 39.08 0.96 15.70
N ASN A 413 38.88 1.82 16.69
CA ASN A 413 39.77 2.93 17.07
C ASN A 413 40.46 2.62 18.42
#